data_a3dc66b018bbc15f09b737ed8e179960
#
_entry.id   a3dc66b018bbc15f09b737ed8e179960
#
_cell.length_a   1.000
_cell.length_b   1.000
_cell.length_c   1.000
_cell.angle_alpha   90.00
_cell.angle_beta   90.00
_cell.angle_gamma   90.00
#
_symmetry.space_group_name_H-M   'P 1'
#
loop_
_entity.id
_entity.type
_entity.pdbx_description
1 polymer ?
#
loop_
_entity_poly.entity_id
_entity_poly.type
_entity_poly.pdbx_seq_one_letter_code
_entity_poly.pdbx_strand_id
1 'polypeptide(L)'
;MNIYNRPFDDQAQVRIRLETIAVFSILQRIKEGDLQLLWSFMLDYENSLNPNIDIRQEIEQVSALAGNTIMPDDAILISAQTFEKQGIKPRDALHLACAIKGGADYFLTCDDKIVKRATDINMKVINPVMFVEETEV
;
A
#
# COMPACT_ATOMS: atom_id res chain seq x y z
N MET A 1 2.58 -1.75 3.39
CA MET A 1 2.10 -2.51 4.57
C MET A 1 1.46 -1.63 5.65
N ASN A 2 1.88 -0.36 5.79
CA ASN A 2 1.30 0.52 6.80
C ASN A 2 -0.23 0.72 6.65
N ILE A 3 -0.76 0.65 5.43
CA ILE A 3 -2.20 0.74 5.15
C ILE A 3 -2.95 -0.42 5.83
N TYR A 4 -2.47 -1.65 5.64
CA TYR A 4 -3.14 -2.85 6.14
C TYR A 4 -3.02 -3.01 7.67
N ASN A 5 -1.96 -2.46 8.26
CA ASN A 5 -1.76 -2.48 9.70
C ASN A 5 -2.49 -1.35 10.43
N ARG A 6 -2.89 -0.27 9.73
CA ARG A 6 -3.45 0.92 10.36
C ARG A 6 -4.66 0.66 11.26
N PRO A 7 -5.62 -0.24 10.90
CA PRO A 7 -6.73 -0.57 11.80
C PRO A 7 -6.31 -1.21 13.13
N PHE A 8 -5.08 -1.74 13.22
CA PHE A 8 -4.55 -2.41 14.41
C PHE A 8 -3.62 -1.51 15.22
N ASP A 9 -3.34 -0.29 14.76
CA ASP A 9 -2.52 0.70 15.44
C ASP A 9 -3.31 1.41 16.55
N ASP A 10 -2.64 2.28 17.31
CA ASP A 10 -3.25 3.03 18.42
C ASP A 10 -4.32 4.00 17.93
N GLN A 11 -5.59 3.61 18.08
CA GLN A 11 -6.74 4.40 17.66
C GLN A 11 -7.02 5.63 18.54
N ALA A 12 -6.25 5.83 19.63
CA ALA A 12 -6.35 7.04 20.44
C ALA A 12 -5.86 8.29 19.69
N GLN A 13 -4.98 8.13 18.70
CA GLN A 13 -4.51 9.23 17.87
C GLN A 13 -5.52 9.56 16.76
N VAL A 14 -5.90 10.83 16.64
CA VAL A 14 -6.91 11.30 15.69
C VAL A 14 -6.52 10.94 14.25
N ARG A 15 -5.27 11.19 13.87
CA ARG A 15 -4.78 10.88 12.51
C ARG A 15 -4.94 9.39 12.18
N ILE A 16 -4.57 8.51 13.12
CA ILE A 16 -4.68 7.06 12.94
C ILE A 16 -6.14 6.65 12.76
N ARG A 17 -7.06 7.21 13.57
CA ARG A 17 -8.49 6.94 13.40
C ARG A 17 -9.01 7.35 12.04
N LEU A 18 -8.63 8.54 11.55
CA LEU A 18 -9.05 9.02 10.23
C LEU A 18 -8.51 8.13 9.12
N GLU A 19 -7.25 7.74 9.22
CA GLU A 19 -6.64 6.82 8.25
C GLU A 19 -7.30 5.45 8.28
N THR A 20 -7.63 4.95 9.46
CA THR A 20 -8.36 3.67 9.64
C THR A 20 -9.74 3.72 8.96
N ILE A 21 -10.49 4.80 9.16
CA ILE A 21 -11.80 4.99 8.53
C ILE A 21 -11.65 4.99 7.01
N ALA A 22 -10.64 5.71 6.50
CA ALA A 22 -10.37 5.75 5.07
C ALA A 22 -10.01 4.37 4.51
N VAL A 23 -9.18 3.60 5.22
CA VAL A 23 -8.80 2.24 4.81
C VAL A 23 -10.04 1.33 4.72
N PHE A 24 -10.94 1.37 5.71
CA PHE A 24 -12.16 0.57 5.67
C PHE A 24 -13.07 0.97 4.50
N SER A 25 -13.21 2.26 4.21
CA SER A 25 -13.95 2.75 3.06
C SER A 25 -13.37 2.23 1.73
N ILE A 26 -12.05 2.28 1.60
CA ILE A 26 -11.33 1.79 0.43
C ILE A 26 -11.53 0.28 0.26
N LEU A 27 -11.39 -0.50 1.33
CA LEU A 27 -11.60 -1.95 1.30
C LEU A 27 -13.03 -2.30 0.88
N GLN A 28 -14.01 -1.55 1.34
CA GLN A 28 -15.40 -1.74 0.94
C GLN A 28 -15.59 -1.49 -0.56
N ARG A 29 -14.98 -0.45 -1.09
CA ARG A 29 -15.03 -0.14 -2.54
C ARG A 29 -14.33 -1.21 -3.38
N ILE A 30 -13.27 -1.83 -2.86
CA ILE A 30 -12.61 -2.97 -3.52
C ILE A 30 -13.57 -4.16 -3.56
N LYS A 31 -14.24 -4.47 -2.47
CA LYS A 31 -15.23 -5.56 -2.40
C LYS A 31 -16.41 -5.34 -3.34
N GLU A 32 -16.82 -4.10 -3.52
CA GLU A 32 -17.91 -3.72 -4.43
C GLU A 32 -17.50 -3.67 -5.91
N GLY A 33 -16.21 -3.79 -6.20
CA GLY A 33 -15.70 -3.76 -7.57
C GLY A 33 -15.42 -2.37 -8.13
N ASP A 34 -15.54 -1.31 -7.32
CA ASP A 34 -15.26 0.06 -7.75
C ASP A 34 -13.77 0.33 -7.87
N LEU A 35 -12.95 -0.38 -7.11
CA LEU A 35 -11.50 -0.29 -7.11
C LEU A 35 -10.89 -1.66 -7.31
N GLN A 36 -9.79 -1.71 -8.03
CA GLN A 36 -9.00 -2.92 -8.22
C GLN A 36 -7.79 -2.90 -7.31
N LEU A 37 -7.60 -3.98 -6.53
CA LEU A 37 -6.47 -4.15 -5.64
C LEU A 37 -5.32 -4.82 -6.38
N LEU A 38 -4.12 -4.26 -6.28
CA LEU A 38 -2.88 -4.92 -6.67
C LEU A 38 -2.18 -5.44 -5.42
N TRP A 39 -1.69 -6.67 -5.50
CA TRP A 39 -0.97 -7.34 -4.42
C TRP A 39 0.40 -7.76 -4.92
N SER A 40 1.41 -7.76 -4.05
CA SER A 40 2.78 -8.10 -4.44
C SER A 40 3.42 -9.10 -3.49
N PHE A 41 4.47 -9.76 -3.98
CA PHE A 41 5.30 -10.65 -3.16
C PHE A 41 5.87 -9.96 -1.93
N MET A 42 6.12 -8.63 -2.00
CA MET A 42 6.63 -7.87 -0.85
C MET A 42 5.60 -7.75 0.26
N LEU A 43 4.31 -7.61 -0.09
CA LEU A 43 3.24 -7.60 0.90
C LEU A 43 3.13 -8.97 1.58
N ASP A 44 3.22 -10.06 0.84
CA ASP A 44 3.26 -11.41 1.41
C ASP A 44 4.45 -11.57 2.35
N TYR A 45 5.63 -11.12 1.93
CA TYR A 45 6.84 -11.22 2.74
C TYR A 45 6.70 -10.45 4.05
N GLU A 46 6.31 -9.18 4.01
CA GLU A 46 6.16 -8.37 5.22
C GLU A 46 5.06 -8.91 6.13
N ASN A 47 3.96 -9.38 5.58
CA ASN A 47 2.90 -9.98 6.37
C ASN A 47 3.37 -11.27 7.06
N SER A 48 4.24 -12.05 6.41
CA SER A 48 4.81 -13.26 7.00
C SER A 48 5.65 -12.96 8.25
N LEU A 49 6.18 -11.74 8.37
CA LEU A 49 6.95 -11.30 9.53
C LEU A 49 6.07 -10.77 10.68
N ASN A 50 4.78 -10.64 10.48
CA ASN A 50 3.87 -10.15 11.50
C ASN A 50 3.77 -11.18 12.63
N PRO A 51 4.13 -10.82 13.89
CA PRO A 51 4.13 -11.75 15.01
C PRO A 51 2.74 -12.15 15.50
N ASN A 52 1.71 -11.35 15.17
CA ASN A 52 0.34 -11.61 15.57
C ASN A 52 -0.37 -12.44 14.47
N ILE A 53 -0.67 -13.70 14.78
CA ILE A 53 -1.28 -14.63 13.83
C ILE A 53 -2.67 -14.15 13.37
N ASP A 54 -3.48 -13.60 14.28
CA ASP A 54 -4.84 -13.14 13.95
C ASP A 54 -4.78 -11.96 12.96
N ILE A 55 -3.91 -10.98 13.20
CA ILE A 55 -3.70 -9.85 12.28
C ILE A 55 -3.19 -10.34 10.94
N ARG A 56 -2.22 -11.26 10.94
CA ARG A 56 -1.65 -11.84 9.72
C ARG A 56 -2.73 -12.52 8.87
N GLN A 57 -3.62 -13.29 9.49
CA GLN A 57 -4.72 -13.96 8.78
C GLN A 57 -5.72 -12.95 8.22
N GLU A 58 -6.04 -11.88 8.95
CA GLU A 58 -6.92 -10.82 8.45
C GLU A 58 -6.35 -10.14 7.21
N ILE A 59 -5.06 -9.86 7.20
CA ILE A 59 -4.37 -9.27 6.05
C ILE A 59 -4.35 -10.24 4.86
N GLU A 60 -4.15 -11.54 5.11
CA GLU A 60 -4.22 -12.57 4.07
C GLU A 60 -5.61 -12.61 3.40
N GLN A 61 -6.68 -12.39 4.15
CA GLN A 61 -8.02 -12.30 3.57
C GLN A 61 -8.17 -11.11 2.62
N VAL A 62 -7.50 -10.00 2.91
CA VAL A 62 -7.47 -8.85 2.00
C VAL A 62 -6.77 -9.23 0.69
N SER A 63 -5.69 -9.98 0.74
CA SER A 63 -4.95 -10.41 -0.46
C SER A 63 -5.83 -11.22 -1.42
N ALA A 64 -6.80 -11.95 -0.89
CA ALA A 64 -7.74 -12.73 -1.72
C ALA A 64 -8.63 -11.85 -2.61
N LEU A 65 -8.74 -10.57 -2.34
CA LEU A 65 -9.49 -9.62 -3.16
C LEU A 65 -8.74 -9.23 -4.43
N ALA A 66 -7.42 -9.45 -4.48
CA ALA A 66 -6.59 -9.20 -5.66
C ALA A 66 -6.67 -10.41 -6.62
N GLY A 67 -6.58 -10.13 -7.92
CA GLY A 67 -6.61 -11.21 -8.93
C GLY A 67 -5.31 -12.01 -8.96
N ASN A 68 -4.19 -11.33 -9.12
CA ASN A 68 -2.86 -11.94 -9.24
C ASN A 68 -1.87 -11.24 -8.32
N THR A 69 -0.86 -12.00 -7.87
CA THR A 69 0.25 -11.45 -7.10
C THR A 69 1.39 -11.05 -8.05
N ILE A 70 1.88 -9.82 -7.91
CA ILE A 70 3.04 -9.35 -8.66
C ILE A 70 4.28 -10.05 -8.10
N MET A 71 5.00 -10.75 -8.98
CA MET A 71 6.19 -11.52 -8.62
C MET A 71 7.47 -10.74 -8.93
N PRO A 72 8.60 -11.06 -8.26
CA PRO A 72 9.84 -10.33 -8.47
C PRO A 72 10.40 -10.56 -9.88
N ASP A 73 10.99 -9.50 -10.46
CA ASP A 73 11.76 -9.56 -11.70
C ASP A 73 12.87 -8.49 -11.69
N ASP A 74 13.73 -8.52 -12.72
CA ASP A 74 14.85 -7.58 -12.80
C ASP A 74 14.39 -6.13 -12.96
N ALA A 75 13.30 -5.89 -13.65
CA ALA A 75 12.75 -4.55 -13.84
C ALA A 75 12.32 -3.93 -12.50
N ILE A 76 11.74 -4.72 -11.60
CA ILE A 76 11.36 -4.28 -10.26
C ILE A 76 12.61 -3.90 -9.46
N LEU A 77 13.67 -4.69 -9.53
CA LEU A 77 14.92 -4.40 -8.81
C LEU A 77 15.56 -3.09 -9.30
N ILE A 78 15.60 -2.87 -10.61
CA ILE A 78 16.15 -1.64 -11.20
C ILE A 78 15.31 -0.43 -10.78
N SER A 79 13.99 -0.53 -10.86
CA SER A 79 13.07 0.52 -10.44
C SER A 79 13.24 0.85 -8.94
N ALA A 80 13.35 -0.18 -8.09
CA ALA A 80 13.57 0.00 -6.67
C ALA A 80 14.87 0.75 -6.36
N GLN A 81 15.95 0.45 -7.07
CA GLN A 81 17.24 1.15 -6.91
C GLN A 81 17.10 2.64 -7.21
N THR A 82 16.29 3.01 -8.19
CA THR A 82 16.02 4.41 -8.51
C THR A 82 15.34 5.12 -7.33
N PHE A 83 14.37 4.48 -6.68
CA PHE A 83 13.71 5.04 -5.49
C PHE A 83 14.66 5.14 -4.30
N GLU A 84 15.55 4.17 -4.12
CA GLU A 84 16.56 4.23 -3.05
C GLU A 84 17.46 5.46 -3.22
N LYS A 85 17.81 5.83 -4.44
CA LYS A 85 18.58 7.04 -4.74
C LYS A 85 17.83 8.32 -4.38
N GLN A 86 16.51 8.28 -4.32
CA GLN A 86 15.66 9.39 -3.88
C GLN A 86 15.51 9.44 -2.35
N GLY A 87 16.19 8.56 -1.63
CA GLY A 87 16.16 8.51 -0.17
C GLY A 87 15.04 7.66 0.41
N ILE A 88 14.42 6.81 -0.40
CA ILE A 88 13.38 5.89 0.05
C ILE A 88 14.03 4.59 0.54
N LYS A 89 13.58 4.07 1.67
CA LYS A 89 14.12 2.84 2.26
C LYS A 89 13.90 1.64 1.33
N PRO A 90 14.79 0.62 1.36
CA PRO A 90 14.75 -0.51 0.44
C PRO A 90 13.39 -1.24 0.35
N ARG A 91 12.73 -1.50 1.48
CA ARG A 91 11.42 -2.17 1.47
C ARG A 91 10.34 -1.33 0.83
N ASP A 92 10.30 -0.05 1.15
CA ASP A 92 9.33 0.89 0.58
C ASP A 92 9.59 1.08 -0.92
N ALA A 93 10.86 1.13 -1.31
CA ALA A 93 11.26 1.20 -2.72
C ALA A 93 10.77 -0.02 -3.51
N LEU A 94 10.84 -1.22 -2.94
CA LEU A 94 10.31 -2.43 -3.55
C LEU A 94 8.79 -2.39 -3.68
N HIS A 95 8.07 -1.91 -2.68
CA HIS A 95 6.62 -1.75 -2.78
C HIS A 95 6.22 -0.80 -3.92
N LEU A 96 6.90 0.35 -4.02
CA LEU A 96 6.64 1.31 -5.11
C LEU A 96 6.95 0.70 -6.48
N ALA A 97 8.07 0.00 -6.60
CA ALA A 97 8.47 -0.66 -7.84
C ALA A 97 7.45 -1.73 -8.27
N CYS A 98 6.94 -2.51 -7.33
CA CYS A 98 5.89 -3.50 -7.60
C CYS A 98 4.61 -2.83 -8.10
N ALA A 99 4.20 -1.72 -7.48
CA ALA A 99 3.01 -0.98 -7.89
C ALA A 99 3.15 -0.45 -9.31
N ILE A 100 4.30 0.10 -9.67
CA ILE A 100 4.58 0.57 -11.03
C ILE A 100 4.52 -0.59 -12.03
N LYS A 101 5.15 -1.71 -11.70
CA LYS A 101 5.14 -2.91 -12.55
C LYS A 101 3.73 -3.40 -12.81
N GLY A 102 2.86 -3.34 -11.81
CA GLY A 102 1.46 -3.73 -11.92
C GLY A 102 0.58 -2.71 -12.63
N GLY A 103 1.11 -1.54 -12.97
CA GLY A 103 0.34 -0.49 -13.62
C GLY A 103 -0.63 0.23 -12.69
N ALA A 104 -0.31 0.36 -11.41
CA ALA A 104 -1.17 1.03 -10.44
C ALA A 104 -1.37 2.50 -10.80
N ASP A 105 -2.59 3.00 -10.65
CA ASP A 105 -2.90 4.43 -10.77
C ASP A 105 -2.54 5.17 -9.48
N TYR A 106 -2.68 4.49 -8.34
CA TYR A 106 -2.44 5.05 -7.01
C TYR A 106 -1.61 4.11 -6.16
N PHE A 107 -0.74 4.71 -5.36
CA PHE A 107 -0.05 4.04 -4.26
C PHE A 107 -0.43 4.75 -2.97
N LEU A 108 -1.06 4.05 -2.04
CA LEU A 108 -1.53 4.63 -0.79
C LEU A 108 -0.55 4.33 0.34
N THR A 109 -0.17 5.36 1.07
CA THR A 109 0.73 5.23 2.20
C THR A 109 0.40 6.25 3.28
N CYS A 110 0.57 5.84 4.55
CA CYS A 110 0.47 6.74 5.69
C CYS A 110 1.81 7.43 6.01
N ASP A 111 2.87 7.11 5.28
CA ASP A 111 4.21 7.68 5.49
C ASP A 111 4.41 8.93 4.63
N ASP A 112 4.44 10.09 5.28
CA ASP A 112 4.62 11.39 4.62
C ASP A 112 5.95 11.51 3.87
N LYS A 113 6.99 10.81 4.33
CA LYS A 113 8.31 10.83 3.67
C LYS A 113 8.26 10.18 2.30
N ILE A 114 7.51 9.08 2.17
CA ILE A 114 7.32 8.41 0.88
C ILE A 114 6.54 9.32 -0.06
N VAL A 115 5.47 9.95 0.42
CA VAL A 115 4.66 10.86 -0.38
C VAL A 115 5.52 12.00 -0.95
N LYS A 116 6.43 12.55 -0.15
CA LYS A 116 7.30 13.65 -0.57
C LYS A 116 8.41 13.22 -1.52
N ARG A 117 8.96 12.01 -1.34
CA ARG A 117 10.16 11.55 -2.04
C ARG A 117 9.87 10.77 -3.32
N ALA A 118 8.70 10.15 -3.44
CA ALA A 118 8.30 9.41 -4.63
C ALA A 118 7.76 10.38 -5.69
N THR A 119 8.68 10.96 -6.46
CA THR A 119 8.37 11.98 -7.49
C THR A 119 8.77 11.49 -8.88
N ASP A 120 8.34 12.23 -9.92
CA ASP A 120 8.67 11.97 -11.33
C ASP A 120 8.20 10.59 -11.82
N ILE A 121 6.99 10.18 -11.38
CA ILE A 121 6.37 8.92 -11.78
C ILE A 121 4.91 9.17 -12.18
N ASN A 122 4.37 8.26 -13.02
CA ASN A 122 2.99 8.37 -13.51
C ASN A 122 1.95 7.84 -12.51
N MET A 123 2.37 7.39 -11.36
CA MET A 123 1.52 6.86 -10.30
C MET A 123 1.37 7.92 -9.21
N LYS A 124 0.16 8.13 -8.72
CA LYS A 124 -0.08 9.08 -7.65
C LYS A 124 0.16 8.42 -6.28
N VAL A 125 1.07 9.00 -5.50
CA VAL A 125 1.43 8.52 -4.16
C VAL A 125 0.81 9.46 -3.13
N ILE A 126 -0.20 9.00 -2.41
CA ILE A 126 -0.97 9.83 -1.46
C ILE A 126 -1.41 9.05 -0.23
N ASN A 127 -1.77 9.81 0.80
CA ASN A 127 -2.37 9.27 2.01
C ASN A 127 -3.79 8.74 1.74
N PRO A 128 -4.25 7.67 2.39
CA PRO A 128 -5.59 7.12 2.16
C PRO A 128 -6.72 8.10 2.42
N VAL A 129 -6.58 9.04 3.37
CA VAL A 129 -7.59 10.08 3.62
C VAL A 129 -7.72 10.99 2.40
N MET A 130 -6.60 11.42 1.82
CA MET A 130 -6.59 12.24 0.61
C MET A 130 -7.17 11.50 -0.59
N PHE A 131 -6.90 10.21 -0.70
CA PHE A 131 -7.47 9.38 -1.75
C PHE A 131 -8.99 9.34 -1.69
N VAL A 132 -9.55 9.15 -0.49
CA VAL A 132 -11.00 9.17 -0.29
C VAL A 132 -11.59 10.53 -0.68
N GLU A 133 -10.97 11.63 -0.24
CA GLU A 133 -11.41 12.98 -0.58
C GLU A 133 -11.43 13.25 -2.08
N GLU A 134 -10.43 12.75 -2.82
CA GLU A 134 -10.33 12.95 -4.27
C GLU A 134 -11.30 12.09 -5.07
N THR A 135 -11.59 10.88 -4.62
CA THR A 135 -12.30 9.86 -5.41
C THR A 135 -13.74 9.63 -5.00
N GLU A 136 -14.14 10.04 -3.80
CA GLU A 136 -15.53 9.99 -3.34
C GLU A 136 -16.16 11.37 -3.49
N VAL A 137 -16.88 11.56 -4.55
CA VAL A 137 -17.57 12.81 -4.86
C VAL A 137 -19.04 12.71 -4.54
#